data_43840e6c09f1a1e7afe3aade338daca2
#
_entry.id   43840e6c09f1a1e7afe3aade338daca2
#
_cell.length_a   1.000
_cell.length_b   1.000
_cell.length_c   1.000
_cell.angle_alpha   90.00
_cell.angle_beta   90.00
_cell.angle_gamma   90.00
#
_symmetry.space_group_name_H-M   'P 1'
#
loop_
_entity.id
_entity.type
_entity.pdbx_description
1 polymer ?
#
loop_
_entity_poly.entity_id
_entity_poly.type
_entity_poly.pdbx_seq_one_letter_code
_entity_poly.pdbx_strand_id
1 'polypeptide(L)'
;MNKLNREEFRALRAQAEHDLAQSREVPSILICAGTGCIAGGAMKIYDNFKAECESRGLKVYVGLKHDTDEEKSLHVKMSGCHGFCEMGPLVHIEPLGVMYIHVKPEDCHEILEKTVLGGEIIDRLVYHLDGVAYPKQEEIPFYKKQHRVVLGNCGTADAEDIEEYIAKGGYSAFEKALFEMTDEEICRDILDSGLRGRGGGGFPAGRKWDGARKQKSAKKYIVCNGDEGDPGAFMDRSVMEGNPHSVLEGMMIAGLAVGSDEGYIYVRAEYPLAVNRLKTAIARAEEIGLLGEHILGSDFNFRIHVAKGAGAFVCGEGSALTASIEGNRGMPRVKPPRTIEHGLWAEPTVLNNVETFANVPLIIKNGVEWYHRIGTEKSPGTKAFALTGNVVNTGLIEVPMGTTIREVVFDIGGGIPNGKKFKAVQIGGPSGGATTASDEHLDLPLDFDSLKSIGAMIGSGGLVVMDEDTCMVETARFFMRFTQNESCGKCVPCREGTKRMLEILDRIIANEGSLEDLDLLQELSKTISETALCGLGQSACKPVQSTLRHFRQDYLRHVVDHHCPICNGRKRRLVIKPELCKGCGKCKRNCPMEAISGEIRMPHTIDNDKCIHCGACWGACPFGAIDAIEEED
;
A
#
# COMPACT_ATOMS: atom_id res chain seq x y z
N MET A 1 -24.94 13.22 -21.24
CA MET A 1 -25.56 14.02 -20.16
C MET A 1 -25.09 15.46 -20.29
N ASN A 2 -25.89 16.46 -19.91
CA ASN A 2 -25.38 17.82 -19.76
C ASN A 2 -24.39 17.83 -18.61
N LYS A 3 -23.24 18.49 -18.79
CA LYS A 3 -22.26 18.67 -17.71
C LYS A 3 -22.89 19.52 -16.61
N LEU A 4 -22.70 19.10 -15.36
CA LEU A 4 -23.28 19.79 -14.20
C LEU A 4 -22.64 21.17 -14.02
N ASN A 5 -23.47 22.17 -13.69
CA ASN A 5 -23.02 23.41 -13.10
C ASN A 5 -22.98 23.31 -11.56
N ARG A 6 -22.53 24.36 -10.87
CA ARG A 6 -22.39 24.37 -9.41
C ARG A 6 -23.69 24.04 -8.67
N GLU A 7 -24.82 24.61 -9.12
CA GLU A 7 -26.13 24.40 -8.47
C GLU A 7 -26.63 22.96 -8.69
N GLU A 8 -26.51 22.46 -9.91
CA GLU A 8 -26.86 21.08 -10.26
C GLU A 8 -26.00 20.06 -9.48
N PHE A 9 -24.71 20.34 -9.29
CA PHE A 9 -23.84 19.50 -8.46
C PHE A 9 -24.28 19.48 -7.00
N ARG A 10 -24.66 20.64 -6.41
CA ARG A 10 -25.20 20.71 -5.06
C ARG A 10 -26.51 19.95 -4.91
N ALA A 11 -27.38 20.03 -5.91
CA ALA A 11 -28.62 19.25 -5.95
C ALA A 11 -28.34 17.75 -6.03
N LEU A 12 -27.41 17.32 -6.90
CA LEU A 12 -26.98 15.92 -6.97
C LEU A 12 -26.43 15.44 -5.63
N ARG A 13 -25.57 16.23 -4.97
CA ARG A 13 -25.02 15.88 -3.65
C ARG A 13 -26.12 15.72 -2.60
N ALA A 14 -27.04 16.66 -2.51
CA ALA A 14 -28.16 16.57 -1.56
C ALA A 14 -29.04 15.34 -1.80
N GLN A 15 -29.28 14.99 -3.07
CA GLN A 15 -29.99 13.76 -3.42
C GLN A 15 -29.20 12.51 -3.04
N ALA A 16 -27.90 12.46 -3.35
CA ALA A 16 -27.04 11.34 -3.02
C ALA A 16 -26.89 11.15 -1.47
N GLU A 17 -26.83 12.25 -0.71
CA GLU A 17 -26.82 12.21 0.76
C GLU A 17 -28.15 11.63 1.30
N HIS A 18 -29.27 12.01 0.71
CA HIS A 18 -30.59 11.46 1.03
C HIS A 18 -30.66 9.95 0.71
N ASP A 19 -30.25 9.57 -0.49
CA ASP A 19 -30.23 8.16 -0.93
C ASP A 19 -29.32 7.31 -0.02
N LEU A 20 -28.15 7.84 0.39
CA LEU A 20 -27.25 7.19 1.33
C LEU A 20 -27.90 7.00 2.72
N ALA A 21 -28.62 8.01 3.20
CA ALA A 21 -29.33 7.91 4.48
C ALA A 21 -30.39 6.81 4.43
N GLN A 22 -31.18 6.74 3.36
CA GLN A 22 -32.18 5.70 3.16
C GLN A 22 -31.55 4.31 2.99
N SER A 23 -30.43 4.20 2.24
CA SER A 23 -29.76 2.90 2.03
C SER A 23 -29.25 2.26 3.34
N ARG A 24 -29.03 3.04 4.40
CA ARG A 24 -28.63 2.54 5.72
C ARG A 24 -29.76 1.84 6.49
N GLU A 25 -30.99 2.05 6.10
CA GLU A 25 -32.16 1.38 6.68
C GLU A 25 -32.35 -0.04 6.12
N VAL A 26 -31.68 -0.35 5.02
CA VAL A 26 -31.75 -1.63 4.30
C VAL A 26 -30.50 -2.46 4.59
N PRO A 27 -30.63 -3.79 4.84
CA PRO A 27 -29.48 -4.64 5.02
C PRO A 27 -28.51 -4.58 3.84
N SER A 28 -27.21 -4.49 4.13
CA SER A 28 -26.15 -4.40 3.11
C SER A 28 -25.08 -5.45 3.38
N ILE A 29 -24.73 -6.17 2.33
CA ILE A 29 -23.63 -7.15 2.29
C ILE A 29 -22.48 -6.50 1.54
N LEU A 30 -21.42 -6.12 2.23
CA LEU A 30 -20.21 -5.51 1.67
C LEU A 30 -19.13 -6.57 1.56
N ILE A 31 -18.72 -6.90 0.33
CA ILE A 31 -17.68 -7.88 0.06
C ILE A 31 -16.38 -7.13 -0.25
N CYS A 32 -15.32 -7.41 0.47
CA CYS A 32 -14.01 -6.83 0.21
C CYS A 32 -13.51 -7.19 -1.19
N ALA A 33 -13.35 -6.20 -2.04
CA ALA A 33 -12.86 -6.33 -3.41
C ALA A 33 -11.47 -5.71 -3.62
N GLY A 34 -10.62 -5.72 -2.60
CA GLY A 34 -9.18 -5.48 -2.75
C GLY A 34 -8.49 -6.69 -3.38
N THR A 35 -7.33 -6.45 -4.02
CA THR A 35 -6.58 -7.48 -4.79
C THR A 35 -6.41 -8.80 -4.05
N GLY A 36 -6.09 -8.79 -2.73
CA GLY A 36 -5.92 -10.01 -1.93
C GLY A 36 -7.20 -10.82 -1.80
N CYS A 37 -8.33 -10.19 -1.48
CA CYS A 37 -9.62 -10.86 -1.35
C CYS A 37 -10.15 -11.37 -2.70
N ILE A 38 -9.93 -10.61 -3.79
CA ILE A 38 -10.27 -11.08 -5.15
C ILE A 38 -9.49 -12.35 -5.50
N ALA A 39 -8.19 -12.38 -5.21
CA ALA A 39 -7.36 -13.58 -5.40
C ALA A 39 -7.83 -14.76 -4.54
N GLY A 40 -8.37 -14.49 -3.35
CA GLY A 40 -8.99 -15.46 -2.44
C GLY A 40 -10.40 -15.91 -2.84
N GLY A 41 -10.98 -15.37 -3.92
CA GLY A 41 -12.29 -15.80 -4.43
C GLY A 41 -13.47 -14.87 -4.11
N ALA A 42 -13.25 -13.63 -3.67
CA ALA A 42 -14.31 -12.68 -3.32
C ALA A 42 -15.34 -12.45 -4.44
N MET A 43 -14.93 -12.52 -5.72
CA MET A 43 -15.86 -12.41 -6.85
C MET A 43 -16.89 -13.53 -6.87
N LYS A 44 -16.48 -14.77 -6.56
CA LYS A 44 -17.42 -15.90 -6.47
C LYS A 44 -18.39 -15.74 -5.30
N ILE A 45 -17.92 -15.18 -4.19
CA ILE A 45 -18.75 -14.87 -3.02
C ILE A 45 -19.81 -13.83 -3.42
N TYR A 46 -19.41 -12.78 -4.13
CA TYR A 46 -20.34 -11.76 -4.64
C TYR A 46 -21.40 -12.35 -5.56
N ASP A 47 -21.00 -13.16 -6.54
CA ASP A 47 -21.91 -13.80 -7.48
C ASP A 47 -22.87 -14.76 -6.76
N ASN A 48 -22.38 -15.52 -5.76
CA ASN A 48 -23.21 -16.43 -4.97
C ASN A 48 -24.24 -15.69 -4.12
N PHE A 49 -23.89 -14.58 -3.45
CA PHE A 49 -24.88 -13.78 -2.72
C PHE A 49 -25.97 -13.28 -3.64
N LYS A 50 -25.64 -12.79 -4.82
CA LYS A 50 -26.65 -12.35 -5.80
C LYS A 50 -27.57 -13.49 -6.22
N ALA A 51 -27.01 -14.65 -6.57
CA ALA A 51 -27.80 -15.82 -6.95
C ALA A 51 -28.71 -16.32 -5.83
N GLU A 52 -28.21 -16.36 -4.58
CA GLU A 52 -28.99 -16.75 -3.40
C GLU A 52 -30.16 -15.77 -3.16
N CYS A 53 -29.92 -14.47 -3.28
CA CYS A 53 -30.96 -13.46 -3.15
C CYS A 53 -32.03 -13.60 -4.24
N GLU A 54 -31.62 -13.73 -5.51
CA GLU A 54 -32.50 -13.91 -6.66
C GLU A 54 -33.36 -15.17 -6.52
N SER A 55 -32.77 -16.29 -6.06
CA SER A 55 -33.49 -17.56 -5.85
C SER A 55 -34.63 -17.46 -4.82
N ARG A 56 -34.54 -16.48 -3.94
CA ARG A 56 -35.54 -16.20 -2.87
C ARG A 56 -36.51 -15.08 -3.21
N GLY A 57 -36.39 -14.51 -4.41
CA GLY A 57 -37.19 -13.36 -4.83
C GLY A 57 -36.85 -12.06 -4.10
N LEU A 58 -35.63 -11.96 -3.52
CA LEU A 58 -35.12 -10.72 -2.93
C LEU A 58 -34.58 -9.82 -4.02
N LYS A 59 -34.95 -8.54 -3.98
CA LYS A 59 -34.42 -7.56 -4.92
C LYS A 59 -33.05 -7.08 -4.46
N VAL A 60 -32.04 -7.21 -5.33
CA VAL A 60 -30.65 -6.83 -5.05
C VAL A 60 -30.34 -5.47 -5.68
N TYR A 61 -29.87 -4.54 -4.87
CA TYR A 61 -29.32 -3.26 -5.32
C TYR A 61 -27.78 -3.28 -5.21
N VAL A 62 -27.15 -2.81 -6.26
CA VAL A 62 -25.67 -2.70 -6.32
C VAL A 62 -25.23 -1.26 -6.06
N GLY A 63 -25.95 -0.27 -6.62
CA GLY A 63 -25.68 1.15 -6.43
C GLY A 63 -26.33 1.74 -5.19
N LEU A 64 -26.18 3.05 -5.03
CA LEU A 64 -26.72 3.80 -3.90
C LEU A 64 -28.25 3.85 -3.90
N LYS A 65 -28.85 4.02 -5.09
CA LYS A 65 -30.32 4.17 -5.26
C LYS A 65 -31.05 2.85 -5.04
N HIS A 66 -32.16 2.88 -4.31
CA HIS A 66 -33.06 1.75 -4.14
C HIS A 66 -34.53 2.24 -4.11
N ASP A 67 -35.47 1.39 -4.49
CA ASP A 67 -36.90 1.68 -4.36
C ASP A 67 -37.35 1.39 -2.93
N THR A 68 -37.88 2.38 -2.25
CA THR A 68 -38.37 2.29 -0.88
C THR A 68 -39.69 1.51 -0.73
N ASP A 69 -40.40 1.30 -1.85
CA ASP A 69 -41.72 0.64 -1.84
C ASP A 69 -41.65 -0.92 -1.81
N GLU A 70 -40.44 -1.50 -1.82
CA GLU A 70 -40.27 -2.95 -1.82
C GLU A 70 -39.81 -3.49 -0.46
N GLU A 71 -40.75 -4.19 0.22
CA GLU A 71 -40.54 -4.80 1.57
C GLU A 71 -39.41 -5.86 1.64
N LYS A 72 -38.83 -6.28 0.50
CA LYS A 72 -37.81 -7.35 0.43
C LYS A 72 -36.63 -6.96 -0.48
N SER A 73 -35.90 -5.96 -0.06
CA SER A 73 -34.71 -5.52 -0.79
C SER A 73 -33.48 -5.55 0.12
N LEU A 74 -32.29 -5.69 -0.48
CA LEU A 74 -31.00 -5.59 0.17
C LEU A 74 -29.91 -5.10 -0.81
N HIS A 75 -28.84 -4.58 -0.26
CA HIS A 75 -27.66 -4.22 -1.04
C HIS A 75 -26.63 -5.36 -1.02
N VAL A 76 -26.08 -5.69 -2.19
CA VAL A 76 -24.89 -6.54 -2.33
C VAL A 76 -23.84 -5.74 -3.10
N LYS A 77 -22.80 -5.30 -2.40
CA LYS A 77 -21.81 -4.35 -2.94
C LYS A 77 -20.39 -4.89 -2.83
N MET A 78 -19.54 -4.51 -3.78
CA MET A 78 -18.10 -4.69 -3.67
C MET A 78 -17.49 -3.43 -3.05
N SER A 79 -16.92 -3.57 -1.86
CA SER A 79 -16.21 -2.48 -1.19
C SER A 79 -14.73 -2.41 -1.58
N GLY A 80 -14.09 -1.29 -1.27
CA GLY A 80 -12.62 -1.20 -1.26
C GLY A 80 -11.97 -2.12 -0.21
N CYS A 81 -10.62 -2.11 -0.14
CA CYS A 81 -9.89 -2.96 0.80
C CYS A 81 -10.17 -2.60 2.26
N HIS A 82 -10.65 -3.55 3.05
CA HIS A 82 -10.84 -3.37 4.51
C HIS A 82 -9.52 -3.28 5.29
N GLY A 83 -8.42 -3.75 4.71
CA GLY A 83 -7.10 -3.69 5.32
C GLY A 83 -6.68 -4.95 6.07
N PHE A 84 -7.58 -5.83 6.45
CA PHE A 84 -7.28 -7.06 7.20
C PHE A 84 -6.99 -8.24 6.24
N CYS A 85 -5.91 -8.09 5.47
CA CYS A 85 -5.69 -8.88 4.26
C CYS A 85 -5.50 -10.38 4.49
N GLU A 86 -4.87 -10.78 5.62
CA GLU A 86 -4.65 -12.19 5.94
C GLU A 86 -5.95 -12.92 6.28
N MET A 87 -6.92 -12.20 6.81
CA MET A 87 -8.23 -12.74 7.20
C MET A 87 -9.23 -12.79 6.03
N GLY A 88 -8.80 -12.43 4.81
CA GLY A 88 -9.67 -12.45 3.63
C GLY A 88 -9.99 -13.87 3.12
N PRO A 89 -11.07 -14.01 2.34
CA PRO A 89 -12.06 -13.00 1.95
C PRO A 89 -12.92 -12.48 3.11
N LEU A 90 -13.18 -11.17 3.13
CA LEU A 90 -13.95 -10.49 4.17
C LEU A 90 -15.34 -10.13 3.66
N VAL A 91 -16.36 -10.33 4.52
CA VAL A 91 -17.74 -9.91 4.28
C VAL A 91 -18.22 -9.11 5.49
N HIS A 92 -18.69 -7.90 5.25
CA HIS A 92 -19.20 -7.00 6.28
C HIS A 92 -20.70 -6.82 6.11
N ILE A 93 -21.46 -6.96 7.19
CA ILE A 93 -22.94 -6.91 7.19
C ILE A 93 -23.40 -5.66 7.93
N GLU A 94 -24.03 -4.74 7.22
CA GLU A 94 -24.65 -3.54 7.78
C GLU A 94 -26.19 -3.72 7.89
N PRO A 95 -26.87 -3.12 8.86
CA PRO A 95 -26.35 -2.23 9.92
C PRO A 95 -25.82 -2.95 11.17
N LEU A 96 -25.66 -4.26 11.14
CA LEU A 96 -25.22 -5.05 12.31
C LEU A 96 -23.74 -4.78 12.67
N GLY A 97 -22.95 -4.23 11.73
CA GLY A 97 -21.51 -4.01 11.90
C GLY A 97 -20.68 -5.29 11.98
N VAL A 98 -21.28 -6.45 11.63
CA VAL A 98 -20.63 -7.76 11.74
C VAL A 98 -19.64 -7.96 10.62
N MET A 99 -18.40 -8.34 10.97
CA MET A 99 -17.36 -8.70 10.02
C MET A 99 -17.05 -10.19 10.07
N TYR A 100 -17.26 -10.87 8.95
CA TYR A 100 -16.89 -12.25 8.74
C TYR A 100 -15.55 -12.36 8.02
N ILE A 101 -14.72 -13.30 8.46
CA ILE A 101 -13.38 -13.60 7.94
C ILE A 101 -13.34 -14.96 7.24
N HIS A 102 -12.37 -15.16 6.35
CA HIS A 102 -12.15 -16.43 5.64
C HIS A 102 -13.41 -17.00 4.98
N VAL A 103 -14.32 -16.11 4.56
CA VAL A 103 -15.60 -16.49 3.96
C VAL A 103 -15.38 -17.25 2.66
N LYS A 104 -16.15 -18.32 2.48
CA LYS A 104 -16.13 -19.16 1.27
C LYS A 104 -17.47 -19.03 0.53
N PRO A 105 -17.51 -19.38 -0.76
CA PRO A 105 -18.75 -19.34 -1.53
C PRO A 105 -19.89 -20.17 -0.91
N GLU A 106 -19.60 -21.29 -0.25
CA GLU A 106 -20.56 -22.14 0.45
C GLU A 106 -21.15 -21.53 1.72
N ASP A 107 -20.52 -20.53 2.30
CA ASP A 107 -21.01 -19.83 3.50
C ASP A 107 -22.12 -18.81 3.17
N CYS A 108 -22.25 -18.40 1.91
CA CYS A 108 -23.18 -17.32 1.49
C CYS A 108 -24.64 -17.63 1.89
N HIS A 109 -25.07 -18.87 1.70
CA HIS A 109 -26.42 -19.31 2.08
C HIS A 109 -26.66 -19.13 3.58
N GLU A 110 -25.73 -19.61 4.43
CA GLU A 110 -25.84 -19.52 5.88
C GLU A 110 -25.81 -18.07 6.37
N ILE A 111 -24.89 -17.24 5.81
CA ILE A 111 -24.80 -15.82 6.14
C ILE A 111 -26.09 -15.09 5.79
N LEU A 112 -26.65 -15.33 4.61
CA LEU A 112 -27.90 -14.70 4.19
C LEU A 112 -29.05 -15.09 5.11
N GLU A 113 -29.26 -16.38 5.42
CA GLU A 113 -30.34 -16.85 6.26
C GLU A 113 -30.22 -16.39 7.70
N LYS A 114 -29.09 -16.74 8.33
CA LYS A 114 -28.94 -16.54 9.76
C LYS A 114 -28.67 -15.09 10.10
N THR A 115 -27.75 -14.43 9.38
CA THR A 115 -27.28 -13.09 9.77
C THR A 115 -28.09 -12.00 9.12
N VAL A 116 -28.21 -11.99 7.80
CA VAL A 116 -28.85 -10.88 7.10
C VAL A 116 -30.35 -10.85 7.34
N LEU A 117 -31.02 -12.01 7.28
CA LEU A 117 -32.48 -12.13 7.48
C LEU A 117 -32.86 -12.44 8.92
N GLY A 118 -32.02 -13.18 9.65
CA GLY A 118 -32.32 -13.65 11.01
C GLY A 118 -31.66 -12.87 12.14
N GLY A 119 -30.64 -12.03 11.86
CA GLY A 119 -29.92 -11.27 12.89
C GLY A 119 -28.99 -12.11 13.78
N GLU A 120 -28.78 -13.40 13.45
CA GLU A 120 -27.95 -14.32 14.23
C GLU A 120 -26.49 -14.26 13.76
N ILE A 121 -25.54 -14.18 14.69
CA ILE A 121 -24.10 -14.15 14.39
C ILE A 121 -23.57 -15.58 14.25
N ILE A 122 -22.79 -15.84 13.19
CA ILE A 122 -22.16 -17.14 12.94
C ILE A 122 -20.76 -17.14 13.58
N ASP A 123 -20.64 -17.70 14.77
CA ASP A 123 -19.42 -17.66 15.60
C ASP A 123 -18.15 -18.16 14.88
N ARG A 124 -18.25 -19.22 14.06
CA ARG A 124 -17.09 -19.79 13.33
C ARG A 124 -16.49 -18.85 12.27
N LEU A 125 -17.23 -17.83 11.84
CA LEU A 125 -16.79 -16.87 10.81
C LEU A 125 -16.33 -15.55 11.39
N VAL A 126 -16.49 -15.29 12.69
CA VAL A 126 -15.99 -14.06 13.32
C VAL A 126 -14.52 -14.21 13.71
N TYR A 127 -13.83 -13.08 13.89
CA TYR A 127 -12.45 -13.07 14.35
C TYR A 127 -12.36 -13.46 15.83
N HIS A 128 -11.42 -14.35 16.16
CA HIS A 128 -11.13 -14.76 17.54
C HIS A 128 -9.67 -14.44 17.89
N LEU A 129 -9.46 -13.92 19.09
CA LEU A 129 -8.13 -13.70 19.66
C LEU A 129 -8.16 -14.12 21.14
N ASP A 130 -7.23 -14.98 21.56
CA ASP A 130 -7.12 -15.50 22.94
C ASP A 130 -8.42 -16.08 23.49
N GLY A 131 -9.23 -16.72 22.64
CA GLY A 131 -10.51 -17.33 22.98
C GLY A 131 -11.68 -16.35 23.11
N VAL A 132 -11.48 -15.08 22.77
CA VAL A 132 -12.52 -14.04 22.71
C VAL A 132 -12.97 -13.83 21.28
N ALA A 133 -14.30 -13.88 21.03
CA ALA A 133 -14.90 -13.59 19.75
C ALA A 133 -15.13 -12.07 19.57
N TYR A 134 -14.81 -11.56 18.38
CA TYR A 134 -15.00 -10.15 18.00
C TYR A 134 -15.91 -10.08 16.76
N PRO A 135 -17.22 -10.06 16.92
CA PRO A 135 -18.13 -10.05 15.78
C PRO A 135 -18.15 -8.71 15.02
N LYS A 136 -17.97 -7.59 15.72
CA LYS A 136 -18.02 -6.27 15.08
C LYS A 136 -16.64 -5.77 14.69
N GLN A 137 -16.54 -5.20 13.48
CA GLN A 137 -15.29 -4.67 12.95
C GLN A 137 -14.61 -3.69 13.91
N GLU A 138 -15.37 -2.77 14.48
CA GLU A 138 -14.86 -1.74 15.40
C GLU A 138 -14.30 -2.28 16.73
N GLU A 139 -14.71 -3.49 17.12
CA GLU A 139 -14.28 -4.14 18.36
C GLU A 139 -12.98 -4.94 18.16
N ILE A 140 -12.66 -5.35 16.91
CA ILE A 140 -11.46 -6.12 16.61
C ILE A 140 -10.21 -5.29 16.97
N PRO A 141 -9.28 -5.83 17.78
CA PRO A 141 -8.07 -5.09 18.20
C PRO A 141 -7.28 -4.46 17.04
N PHE A 142 -7.22 -5.16 15.91
CA PHE A 142 -6.59 -4.66 14.70
C PHE A 142 -7.16 -3.31 14.22
N TYR A 143 -8.46 -3.07 14.36
CA TYR A 143 -9.10 -1.81 13.94
C TYR A 143 -9.19 -0.76 15.05
N LYS A 144 -9.32 -1.20 16.30
CA LYS A 144 -9.69 -0.34 17.44
C LYS A 144 -8.74 0.84 17.68
N LYS A 145 -7.44 0.67 17.40
CA LYS A 145 -6.42 1.73 17.57
C LYS A 145 -6.07 2.46 16.28
N GLN A 146 -6.67 2.08 15.15
CA GLN A 146 -6.49 2.79 13.90
C GLN A 146 -7.30 4.09 13.86
N HIS A 147 -6.77 5.09 13.15
CA HIS A 147 -7.45 6.33 12.84
C HIS A 147 -7.49 6.48 11.32
N ARG A 148 -8.53 5.90 10.70
CA ARG A 148 -8.65 5.80 9.25
C ARG A 148 -9.23 7.08 8.68
N VAL A 149 -8.37 7.91 8.10
CA VAL A 149 -8.68 9.20 7.47
C VAL A 149 -8.68 9.05 5.94
N VAL A 150 -7.54 8.70 5.36
CA VAL A 150 -7.41 8.42 3.92
C VAL A 150 -8.10 7.11 3.55
N LEU A 151 -8.01 6.12 4.42
CA LEU A 151 -8.65 4.82 4.27
C LEU A 151 -10.11 4.80 4.77
N GLY A 152 -10.68 5.93 5.16
CA GLY A 152 -12.03 5.99 5.76
C GLY A 152 -13.14 5.44 4.87
N ASN A 153 -13.04 5.64 3.55
CA ASN A 153 -13.98 5.06 2.58
C ASN A 153 -13.64 3.63 2.15
N CYS A 154 -12.40 3.19 2.40
CA CYS A 154 -11.98 1.84 2.06
C CYS A 154 -12.69 0.81 2.96
N GLY A 155 -13.41 -0.12 2.35
CA GLY A 155 -14.22 -1.12 3.05
C GLY A 155 -15.65 -0.71 3.35
N THR A 156 -16.01 0.57 3.19
CA THR A 156 -17.35 1.09 3.50
C THR A 156 -18.06 1.71 2.30
N ALA A 157 -17.39 1.82 1.15
CA ALA A 157 -17.94 2.39 -0.08
C ALA A 157 -17.60 1.50 -1.28
N ASP A 158 -18.46 1.53 -2.29
CA ASP A 158 -18.13 1.03 -3.61
C ASP A 158 -17.21 2.03 -4.33
N ALA A 159 -15.99 1.59 -4.66
CA ALA A 159 -14.99 2.44 -5.30
C ALA A 159 -15.34 2.83 -6.76
N GLU A 160 -16.33 2.18 -7.38
CA GLU A 160 -16.81 2.46 -8.75
C GLU A 160 -18.05 3.36 -8.77
N ASP A 161 -18.68 3.59 -7.60
CA ASP A 161 -19.86 4.44 -7.47
C ASP A 161 -19.47 5.87 -7.06
N ILE A 162 -19.47 6.78 -8.04
CA ILE A 162 -19.16 8.20 -7.81
C ILE A 162 -20.25 8.90 -6.97
N GLU A 163 -21.53 8.49 -7.07
CA GLU A 163 -22.61 9.07 -6.28
C GLU A 163 -22.42 8.73 -4.80
N GLU A 164 -21.93 7.52 -4.47
CA GLU A 164 -21.61 7.15 -3.08
C GLU A 164 -20.43 7.96 -2.53
N TYR A 165 -19.40 8.24 -3.35
CA TYR A 165 -18.32 9.13 -2.95
C TYR A 165 -18.82 10.55 -2.70
N ILE A 166 -19.68 11.09 -3.58
CA ILE A 166 -20.30 12.41 -3.44
C ILE A 166 -21.19 12.47 -2.19
N ALA A 167 -22.00 11.42 -1.93
CA ALA A 167 -22.86 11.31 -0.75
C ALA A 167 -22.07 11.35 0.57
N LYS A 168 -20.83 10.85 0.58
CA LYS A 168 -19.91 10.94 1.72
C LYS A 168 -19.14 12.28 1.78
N GLY A 169 -19.54 13.23 0.95
CA GLY A 169 -18.99 14.58 0.88
C GLY A 169 -17.80 14.73 -0.04
N GLY A 170 -17.59 13.79 -0.95
CA GLY A 170 -16.58 13.89 -2.00
C GLY A 170 -16.85 15.04 -2.95
N TYR A 171 -15.79 15.57 -3.55
CA TYR A 171 -15.75 16.75 -4.44
C TYR A 171 -16.27 18.05 -3.82
N SER A 172 -16.73 18.06 -2.55
CA SER A 172 -17.11 19.29 -1.86
C SER A 172 -15.91 20.17 -1.53
N ALA A 173 -14.76 19.56 -1.26
CA ALA A 173 -13.51 20.29 -1.06
C ALA A 173 -13.04 20.96 -2.35
N PHE A 174 -13.15 20.27 -3.47
CA PHE A 174 -12.84 20.83 -4.78
C PHE A 174 -13.82 21.97 -5.13
N GLU A 175 -15.14 21.80 -4.92
CA GLU A 175 -16.14 22.87 -5.13
C GLU A 175 -15.78 24.12 -4.31
N LYS A 176 -15.44 23.95 -3.01
CA LYS A 176 -15.00 25.05 -2.16
C LYS A 176 -13.74 25.71 -2.71
N ALA A 177 -12.73 24.93 -3.07
CA ALA A 177 -11.48 25.45 -3.62
C ALA A 177 -11.70 26.24 -4.91
N LEU A 178 -12.56 25.73 -5.81
CA LEU A 178 -12.83 26.33 -7.12
C LEU A 178 -13.56 27.67 -7.04
N PHE A 179 -14.52 27.83 -6.12
CA PHE A 179 -15.41 28.99 -6.10
C PHE A 179 -15.18 29.95 -4.93
N GLU A 180 -14.45 29.54 -3.91
CA GLU A 180 -14.36 30.28 -2.64
C GLU A 180 -12.91 30.54 -2.20
N MET A 181 -11.91 30.00 -2.90
CA MET A 181 -10.50 30.16 -2.55
C MET A 181 -9.68 30.66 -3.74
N THR A 182 -8.64 31.40 -3.45
CA THR A 182 -7.60 31.74 -4.42
C THR A 182 -6.51 30.64 -4.47
N ASP A 183 -5.75 30.61 -5.54
CA ASP A 183 -4.59 29.71 -5.72
C ASP A 183 -3.57 29.85 -4.56
N GLU A 184 -3.36 31.07 -4.08
CA GLU A 184 -2.47 31.35 -2.95
C GLU A 184 -3.03 30.82 -1.63
N GLU A 185 -4.33 30.98 -1.38
CA GLU A 185 -4.99 30.46 -0.18
C GLU A 185 -4.94 28.93 -0.13
N ILE A 186 -5.18 28.24 -1.26
CA ILE A 186 -5.06 26.79 -1.33
C ILE A 186 -3.62 26.36 -1.00
N CYS A 187 -2.61 26.97 -1.63
CA CYS A 187 -1.20 26.66 -1.35
C CYS A 187 -0.84 26.90 0.12
N ARG A 188 -1.36 27.99 0.72
CA ARG A 188 -1.15 28.35 2.12
C ARG A 188 -1.79 27.35 3.07
N ASP A 189 -3.05 26.98 2.85
CA ASP A 189 -3.75 26.01 3.69
C ASP A 189 -3.04 24.64 3.68
N ILE A 190 -2.57 24.19 2.51
CA ILE A 190 -1.78 22.95 2.41
C ILE A 190 -0.40 23.10 3.09
N LEU A 191 0.22 24.28 3.07
CA LEU A 191 1.46 24.53 3.80
C LEU A 191 1.25 24.55 5.30
N ASP A 192 0.25 25.32 5.74
CA ASP A 192 -0.07 25.54 7.14
C ASP A 192 -0.66 24.28 7.80
N SER A 193 -1.29 23.38 7.04
CA SER A 193 -1.68 22.06 7.53
C SER A 193 -0.48 21.19 7.94
N GLY A 194 0.73 21.54 7.51
CA GLY A 194 1.92 20.74 7.75
C GLY A 194 1.97 19.42 6.96
N LEU A 195 1.14 19.25 5.93
CA LEU A 195 1.15 18.05 5.10
C LEU A 195 2.52 17.84 4.46
N ARG A 196 3.18 16.77 4.87
CA ARG A 196 4.45 16.29 4.30
C ARG A 196 4.19 15.15 3.33
N GLY A 197 4.98 15.04 2.27
CA GLY A 197 4.84 13.99 1.26
C GLY A 197 4.89 12.58 1.85
N ARG A 198 3.88 11.77 1.57
CA ARG A 198 3.67 10.42 2.12
C ARG A 198 4.42 9.31 1.37
N GLY A 199 5.06 9.64 0.24
CA GLY A 199 5.90 8.70 -0.52
C GLY A 199 7.33 8.52 0.00
N GLY A 200 7.62 8.89 1.26
CA GLY A 200 8.87 8.60 1.96
C GLY A 200 9.79 9.81 2.18
N GLY A 201 9.85 10.77 1.29
CA GLY A 201 10.76 11.92 1.40
C GLY A 201 10.34 12.99 2.41
N GLY A 202 9.09 13.03 2.84
CA GLY A 202 8.58 13.95 3.86
C GLY A 202 8.74 15.43 3.54
N PHE A 203 8.87 15.82 2.27
CA PHE A 203 8.98 17.23 1.89
C PHE A 203 7.61 17.93 2.01
N PRO A 204 7.52 19.17 2.56
CA PRO A 204 6.26 19.88 2.69
C PRO A 204 5.55 20.09 1.35
N ALA A 205 4.31 19.58 1.22
CA ALA A 205 3.56 19.62 -0.02
C ALA A 205 3.26 21.04 -0.47
N GLY A 206 2.81 21.91 0.44
CA GLY A 206 2.48 23.31 0.15
C GLY A 206 3.67 24.11 -0.38
N ARG A 207 4.90 23.89 0.12
CA ARG A 207 6.12 24.52 -0.45
C ARG A 207 6.37 24.12 -1.89
N LYS A 208 6.11 22.87 -2.22
CA LYS A 208 6.25 22.37 -3.58
C LYS A 208 5.23 23.03 -4.51
N TRP A 209 3.99 23.14 -4.07
CA TRP A 209 2.90 23.75 -4.83
C TRP A 209 3.14 25.25 -5.06
N ASP A 210 3.43 26.00 -4.01
CA ASP A 210 3.72 27.45 -4.13
C ASP A 210 4.96 27.72 -5.01
N GLY A 211 5.98 26.84 -4.92
CA GLY A 211 7.16 26.92 -5.79
C GLY A 211 6.83 26.71 -7.28
N ALA A 212 5.93 25.76 -7.60
CA ALA A 212 5.46 25.54 -8.96
C ALA A 212 4.48 26.63 -9.44
N ARG A 213 3.59 27.11 -8.54
CA ARG A 213 2.68 28.22 -8.80
C ARG A 213 3.42 29.45 -9.30
N LYS A 214 4.52 29.80 -8.65
CA LYS A 214 5.36 30.97 -8.95
C LYS A 214 6.17 30.86 -10.25
N GLN A 215 6.26 29.68 -10.86
CA GLN A 215 6.97 29.53 -12.13
C GLN A 215 6.20 30.20 -13.27
N LYS A 216 6.93 30.98 -14.07
CA LYS A 216 6.39 31.64 -15.27
C LYS A 216 6.40 30.69 -16.45
N SER A 217 5.37 29.87 -16.57
CA SER A 217 5.13 29.02 -17.72
C SER A 217 3.65 28.98 -18.05
N ALA A 218 3.32 28.93 -19.34
CA ALA A 218 1.94 28.80 -19.83
C ALA A 218 1.39 27.39 -19.60
N LYS A 219 2.25 26.39 -19.48
CA LYS A 219 1.86 25.00 -19.21
C LYS A 219 2.51 24.50 -17.93
N LYS A 220 1.73 23.83 -17.12
CA LYS A 220 2.19 23.15 -15.90
C LYS A 220 1.51 21.80 -15.77
N TYR A 221 2.12 20.88 -15.04
CA TYR A 221 1.60 19.52 -14.90
C TYR A 221 1.44 19.11 -13.44
N ILE A 222 0.42 18.28 -13.19
CA ILE A 222 0.24 17.57 -11.93
C ILE A 222 0.55 16.10 -12.17
N VAL A 223 1.43 15.52 -11.38
CA VAL A 223 1.80 14.11 -11.49
C VAL A 223 1.56 13.41 -10.15
N CYS A 224 0.71 12.40 -10.17
CA CYS A 224 0.49 11.48 -9.07
C CYS A 224 1.43 10.28 -9.22
N ASN A 225 2.29 10.09 -8.23
CA ASN A 225 3.22 8.96 -8.16
C ASN A 225 2.56 7.79 -7.44
N GLY A 226 2.10 6.81 -8.19
CA GLY A 226 1.61 5.51 -7.75
C GLY A 226 2.57 4.36 -8.10
N ASP A 227 3.86 4.66 -8.31
CA ASP A 227 4.91 3.65 -8.51
C ASP A 227 5.38 3.09 -7.15
N GLU A 228 4.55 2.27 -6.54
CA GLU A 228 4.80 1.63 -5.26
C GLU A 228 5.57 0.32 -5.46
N GLY A 229 6.89 0.37 -5.35
CA GLY A 229 7.77 -0.75 -5.66
C GLY A 229 8.46 -1.39 -4.45
N ASP A 230 8.29 -0.86 -3.24
CA ASP A 230 8.88 -1.40 -2.02
C ASP A 230 8.38 -2.83 -1.74
N PRO A 231 9.25 -3.81 -1.44
CA PRO A 231 8.83 -5.14 -1.03
C PRO A 231 7.91 -5.09 0.20
N GLY A 232 6.70 -5.65 0.07
CA GLY A 232 5.70 -5.67 1.12
C GLY A 232 4.81 -4.42 1.22
N ALA A 233 5.05 -3.36 0.44
CA ALA A 233 4.23 -2.15 0.41
C ALA A 233 3.03 -2.30 -0.55
N PHE A 234 1.84 -1.87 -0.09
CA PHE A 234 0.60 -1.87 -0.88
C PHE A 234 -0.41 -0.80 -0.44
N MET A 235 0.06 0.27 0.19
CA MET A 235 -0.78 1.35 0.70
C MET A 235 -1.40 2.16 -0.43
N ASP A 236 -0.56 2.65 -1.35
CA ASP A 236 -0.99 3.46 -2.50
C ASP A 236 -1.91 2.66 -3.43
N ARG A 237 -1.58 1.38 -3.68
CA ARG A 237 -2.45 0.45 -4.40
C ARG A 237 -3.83 0.39 -3.78
N SER A 238 -3.91 0.21 -2.46
CA SER A 238 -5.18 0.08 -1.75
C SER A 238 -6.03 1.35 -1.79
N VAL A 239 -5.41 2.53 -1.76
CA VAL A 239 -6.11 3.82 -1.94
C VAL A 239 -6.65 3.93 -3.36
N MET A 240 -5.85 3.62 -4.38
CA MET A 240 -6.28 3.66 -5.78
C MET A 240 -7.37 2.62 -6.09
N GLU A 241 -7.35 1.46 -5.41
CA GLU A 241 -8.38 0.43 -5.54
C GLU A 241 -9.67 0.76 -4.78
N GLY A 242 -9.57 1.36 -3.60
CA GLY A 242 -10.69 1.52 -2.67
C GLY A 242 -11.28 2.93 -2.58
N ASN A 243 -10.52 3.96 -2.95
CA ASN A 243 -10.96 5.36 -2.89
C ASN A 243 -10.31 6.21 -3.99
N PRO A 244 -10.42 5.81 -5.29
CA PRO A 244 -9.76 6.50 -6.40
C PRO A 244 -10.18 7.96 -6.52
N HIS A 245 -11.44 8.29 -6.25
CA HIS A 245 -11.97 9.65 -6.36
C HIS A 245 -11.28 10.65 -5.42
N SER A 246 -10.79 10.23 -4.24
CA SER A 246 -10.03 11.10 -3.33
C SER A 246 -8.71 11.55 -3.95
N VAL A 247 -8.08 10.68 -4.73
CA VAL A 247 -6.85 10.99 -5.47
C VAL A 247 -7.14 11.97 -6.61
N LEU A 248 -8.21 11.73 -7.39
CA LEU A 248 -8.64 12.63 -8.46
C LEU A 248 -8.96 14.03 -7.92
N GLU A 249 -9.76 14.11 -6.86
CA GLU A 249 -10.13 15.37 -6.22
C GLU A 249 -8.89 16.13 -5.70
N GLY A 250 -7.95 15.44 -5.06
CA GLY A 250 -6.69 16.03 -4.62
C GLY A 250 -5.82 16.55 -5.76
N MET A 251 -5.80 15.85 -6.90
CA MET A 251 -5.09 16.33 -8.10
C MET A 251 -5.77 17.54 -8.74
N MET A 252 -7.09 17.59 -8.76
CA MET A 252 -7.87 18.73 -9.26
C MET A 252 -7.60 19.99 -8.42
N ILE A 253 -7.62 19.85 -7.09
CA ILE A 253 -7.29 20.96 -6.16
C ILE A 253 -5.85 21.45 -6.39
N ALA A 254 -4.90 20.53 -6.59
CA ALA A 254 -3.53 20.88 -6.93
C ALA A 254 -3.41 21.58 -8.28
N GLY A 255 -4.17 21.12 -9.29
CA GLY A 255 -4.25 21.74 -10.61
C GLY A 255 -4.72 23.19 -10.51
N LEU A 256 -5.79 23.44 -9.76
CA LEU A 256 -6.32 24.75 -9.49
C LEU A 256 -5.28 25.65 -8.77
N ALA A 257 -4.63 25.12 -7.72
CA ALA A 257 -3.65 25.84 -6.91
C ALA A 257 -2.40 26.29 -7.68
N VAL A 258 -1.99 25.55 -8.73
CA VAL A 258 -0.76 25.89 -9.47
C VAL A 258 -1.02 26.43 -10.88
N GLY A 259 -2.28 26.44 -11.32
CA GLY A 259 -2.66 26.83 -12.67
C GLY A 259 -2.31 25.78 -13.72
N SER A 260 -2.61 24.52 -13.45
CA SER A 260 -2.44 23.38 -14.36
C SER A 260 -3.79 22.88 -14.86
N ASP A 261 -3.87 22.55 -16.15
CA ASP A 261 -5.05 22.00 -16.82
C ASP A 261 -4.91 20.49 -17.12
N GLU A 262 -3.79 19.85 -16.69
CA GLU A 262 -3.49 18.49 -17.07
C GLU A 262 -2.73 17.72 -15.98
N GLY A 263 -3.17 16.49 -15.71
CA GLY A 263 -2.57 15.61 -14.73
C GLY A 263 -2.29 14.19 -15.25
N TYR A 264 -1.30 13.54 -14.63
CA TYR A 264 -0.92 12.16 -14.94
C TYR A 264 -0.85 11.35 -13.66
N ILE A 265 -1.52 10.19 -13.63
CA ILE A 265 -1.35 9.19 -12.58
C ILE A 265 -0.42 8.11 -13.14
N TYR A 266 0.79 8.03 -12.58
CA TYR A 266 1.74 6.99 -12.93
C TYR A 266 1.54 5.81 -11.99
N VAL A 267 1.12 4.68 -12.53
CA VAL A 267 0.79 3.46 -11.78
C VAL A 267 1.45 2.24 -12.39
N ARG A 268 1.84 1.28 -11.56
CA ARG A 268 2.49 0.05 -12.02
C ARG A 268 1.55 -0.81 -12.87
N ALA A 269 2.07 -1.41 -13.94
CA ALA A 269 1.30 -2.35 -14.76
C ALA A 269 0.87 -3.61 -13.99
N GLU A 270 1.59 -3.95 -12.91
CA GLU A 270 1.27 -5.05 -12.01
C GLU A 270 0.06 -4.78 -11.09
N TYR A 271 -0.50 -3.57 -11.13
CA TYR A 271 -1.71 -3.21 -10.40
C TYR A 271 -2.93 -3.06 -11.32
N PRO A 272 -3.37 -4.14 -12.02
CA PRO A 272 -4.43 -4.05 -13.02
C PRO A 272 -5.76 -3.58 -12.43
N LEU A 273 -6.08 -3.95 -11.18
CA LEU A 273 -7.30 -3.51 -10.50
C LEU A 273 -7.27 -2.00 -10.25
N ALA A 274 -6.16 -1.46 -9.72
CA ALA A 274 -6.00 -0.03 -9.51
C ALA A 274 -6.10 0.76 -10.83
N VAL A 275 -5.46 0.26 -11.91
CA VAL A 275 -5.57 0.87 -13.26
C VAL A 275 -7.02 0.92 -13.73
N ASN A 276 -7.78 -0.17 -13.57
CA ASN A 276 -9.18 -0.23 -13.99
C ASN A 276 -10.06 0.71 -13.15
N ARG A 277 -9.91 0.70 -11.81
CA ARG A 277 -10.64 1.58 -10.90
C ARG A 277 -10.39 3.07 -11.19
N LEU A 278 -9.13 3.46 -11.40
CA LEU A 278 -8.78 4.82 -11.79
C LEU A 278 -9.41 5.23 -13.13
N LYS A 279 -9.38 4.36 -14.14
CA LYS A 279 -10.01 4.65 -15.43
C LYS A 279 -11.53 4.78 -15.32
N THR A 280 -12.18 3.92 -14.53
CA THR A 280 -13.62 4.00 -14.25
C THR A 280 -13.94 5.31 -13.54
N ALA A 281 -13.18 5.66 -12.50
CA ALA A 281 -13.38 6.90 -11.74
C ALA A 281 -13.20 8.16 -12.62
N ILE A 282 -12.18 8.19 -13.49
CA ILE A 282 -11.96 9.28 -14.44
C ILE A 282 -13.16 9.40 -15.39
N ALA A 283 -13.57 8.29 -16.02
CA ALA A 283 -14.69 8.28 -16.96
C ALA A 283 -15.99 8.77 -16.30
N ARG A 284 -16.29 8.30 -15.07
CA ARG A 284 -17.47 8.75 -14.33
C ARG A 284 -17.41 10.24 -13.98
N ALA A 285 -16.24 10.74 -13.57
CA ALA A 285 -16.06 12.17 -13.30
C ALA A 285 -16.21 13.04 -14.57
N GLU A 286 -15.74 12.55 -15.73
CA GLU A 286 -15.92 13.21 -17.02
C GLU A 286 -17.40 13.22 -17.48
N GLU A 287 -18.12 12.11 -17.31
CA GLU A 287 -19.54 11.96 -17.66
C GLU A 287 -20.41 13.02 -16.98
N ILE A 288 -20.16 13.35 -15.71
CA ILE A 288 -20.93 14.33 -14.95
C ILE A 288 -20.33 15.74 -14.96
N GLY A 289 -19.18 15.94 -15.63
CA GLY A 289 -18.55 17.25 -15.79
C GLY A 289 -17.70 17.71 -14.61
N LEU A 290 -17.22 16.79 -13.76
CA LEU A 290 -16.21 17.04 -12.72
C LEU A 290 -14.77 16.97 -13.28
N LEU A 291 -14.57 16.42 -14.47
CA LEU A 291 -13.32 16.47 -15.24
C LEU A 291 -13.59 16.94 -16.65
N GLY A 292 -12.56 17.46 -17.33
CA GLY A 292 -12.60 17.95 -18.71
C GLY A 292 -12.62 19.47 -18.79
N GLU A 293 -13.55 20.03 -19.55
CA GLU A 293 -13.64 21.48 -19.83
C GLU A 293 -14.83 22.10 -19.08
N HIS A 294 -14.66 23.36 -18.65
CA HIS A 294 -15.69 24.16 -17.99
C HIS A 294 -16.29 23.48 -16.75
N ILE A 295 -15.43 22.93 -15.90
CA ILE A 295 -15.81 22.13 -14.72
C ILE A 295 -16.76 22.94 -13.83
N LEU A 296 -17.92 22.35 -13.50
CA LEU A 296 -19.01 22.97 -12.72
C LEU A 296 -19.46 24.35 -13.26
N GLY A 297 -19.33 24.58 -14.58
CA GLY A 297 -19.69 25.83 -15.23
C GLY A 297 -18.68 26.97 -15.04
N SER A 298 -17.48 26.68 -14.55
CA SER A 298 -16.37 27.62 -14.41
C SER A 298 -15.48 27.65 -15.67
N ASP A 299 -14.46 28.53 -15.66
CA ASP A 299 -13.42 28.55 -16.69
C ASP A 299 -12.31 27.53 -16.43
N PHE A 300 -12.36 26.78 -15.33
CA PHE A 300 -11.36 25.77 -15.00
C PHE A 300 -11.52 24.51 -15.84
N ASN A 301 -10.41 24.08 -16.42
CA ASN A 301 -10.32 22.86 -17.20
C ASN A 301 -9.27 21.94 -16.53
N PHE A 302 -9.56 20.66 -16.42
CA PHE A 302 -8.57 19.71 -15.93
C PHE A 302 -8.84 18.31 -16.48
N ARG A 303 -7.80 17.69 -17.04
CA ARG A 303 -7.84 16.33 -17.58
C ARG A 303 -6.83 15.46 -16.86
N ILE A 304 -7.19 14.21 -16.60
CA ILE A 304 -6.32 13.23 -15.93
C ILE A 304 -6.07 12.04 -16.84
N HIS A 305 -4.82 11.68 -17.01
CA HIS A 305 -4.37 10.53 -17.79
C HIS A 305 -3.73 9.47 -16.88
N VAL A 306 -3.94 8.19 -17.22
CA VAL A 306 -3.28 7.07 -16.53
C VAL A 306 -2.10 6.60 -17.37
N ALA A 307 -0.88 6.79 -16.85
CA ALA A 307 0.36 6.29 -17.39
C ALA A 307 0.77 5.00 -16.67
N LYS A 308 1.02 3.92 -17.43
CA LYS A 308 1.42 2.63 -16.85
C LYS A 308 2.93 2.47 -16.88
N GLY A 309 3.52 2.28 -15.70
CA GLY A 309 4.93 1.93 -15.54
C GLY A 309 5.16 0.42 -15.68
N ALA A 310 6.35 0.04 -16.18
CA ALA A 310 6.75 -1.37 -16.34
C ALA A 310 7.29 -2.00 -15.04
N GLY A 311 7.02 -1.41 -13.86
CA GLY A 311 7.35 -1.97 -12.56
C GLY A 311 8.77 -1.71 -12.05
N ALA A 312 9.55 -0.86 -12.69
CA ALA A 312 10.90 -0.53 -12.21
C ALA A 312 10.84 0.42 -11.01
N PHE A 313 11.34 -0.02 -9.86
CA PHE A 313 11.37 0.76 -8.60
C PHE A 313 12.03 2.14 -8.75
N VAL A 314 13.07 2.25 -9.60
CA VAL A 314 13.73 3.53 -9.88
C VAL A 314 12.77 4.58 -10.46
N CYS A 315 11.67 4.18 -11.11
CA CYS A 315 10.65 5.09 -11.64
C CYS A 315 9.84 5.79 -10.54
N GLY A 316 9.92 5.35 -9.28
CA GLY A 316 9.43 6.11 -8.13
C GLY A 316 10.19 7.41 -7.86
N GLU A 317 11.42 7.56 -8.38
CA GLU A 317 12.16 8.83 -8.35
C GLU A 317 11.56 9.82 -9.36
N GLY A 318 11.26 11.05 -8.92
CA GLY A 318 10.43 11.98 -9.69
C GLY A 318 10.95 12.29 -11.10
N SER A 319 12.26 12.44 -11.30
CA SER A 319 12.81 12.71 -12.64
C SER A 319 12.88 11.46 -13.53
N ALA A 320 13.01 10.28 -12.94
CA ALA A 320 12.90 9.02 -13.66
C ALA A 320 11.45 8.75 -14.09
N LEU A 321 10.50 9.05 -13.20
CA LEU A 321 9.06 8.93 -13.48
C LEU A 321 8.63 9.83 -14.63
N THR A 322 9.03 11.12 -14.62
CA THR A 322 8.71 12.04 -15.74
C THR A 322 9.33 11.56 -17.05
N ALA A 323 10.60 11.11 -17.04
CA ALA A 323 11.24 10.53 -18.21
C ALA A 323 10.49 9.29 -18.75
N SER A 324 9.94 8.46 -17.86
CA SER A 324 9.13 7.29 -18.25
C SER A 324 7.80 7.69 -18.89
N ILE A 325 7.10 8.70 -18.36
CA ILE A 325 5.88 9.24 -19.00
C ILE A 325 6.19 9.80 -20.38
N GLU A 326 7.34 10.45 -20.55
CA GLU A 326 7.83 10.98 -21.83
C GLU A 326 8.22 9.88 -22.86
N GLY A 327 8.15 8.59 -22.48
CA GLY A 327 8.54 7.46 -23.33
C GLY A 327 10.05 7.19 -23.36
N ASN A 328 10.81 7.84 -22.49
CA ASN A 328 12.24 7.65 -22.34
C ASN A 328 12.55 6.57 -21.27
N ARG A 329 13.82 6.15 -21.18
CA ARG A 329 14.26 5.30 -20.06
C ARG A 329 14.06 6.03 -18.74
N GLY A 330 13.47 5.36 -17.75
CA GLY A 330 13.27 5.84 -16.39
C GLY A 330 14.59 6.02 -15.63
N MET A 331 15.40 6.98 -16.05
CA MET A 331 16.69 7.29 -15.44
C MET A 331 16.65 8.67 -14.79
N PRO A 332 17.11 8.80 -13.52
CA PRO A 332 17.15 10.08 -12.82
C PRO A 332 18.01 11.12 -13.52
N ARG A 333 17.61 12.39 -13.40
CA ARG A 333 18.36 13.57 -13.82
C ARG A 333 19.12 14.20 -12.64
N VAL A 334 20.19 14.93 -12.94
CA VAL A 334 20.88 15.78 -11.95
C VAL A 334 19.94 16.91 -11.50
N LYS A 335 19.96 17.23 -10.25
CA LYS A 335 19.23 18.36 -9.64
C LYS A 335 20.22 19.37 -9.08
N PRO A 336 20.07 20.70 -9.27
CA PRO A 336 19.03 21.39 -10.03
C PRO A 336 19.13 21.22 -11.55
N PRO A 337 18.06 21.51 -12.35
CA PRO A 337 16.76 22.02 -11.93
C PRO A 337 15.89 20.95 -11.25
N ARG A 338 14.97 21.41 -10.37
CA ARG A 338 13.99 20.55 -9.71
C ARG A 338 12.77 20.33 -10.61
N THR A 339 11.95 19.33 -10.33
CA THR A 339 10.73 19.04 -11.11
C THR A 339 9.73 20.20 -11.12
N ILE A 340 9.67 20.99 -10.05
CA ILE A 340 8.84 22.20 -9.98
C ILE A 340 9.29 23.31 -10.92
N GLU A 341 10.52 23.24 -11.42
CA GLU A 341 11.13 24.19 -12.36
C GLU A 341 11.16 23.58 -13.76
N HIS A 342 11.51 22.28 -13.87
CA HIS A 342 11.78 21.57 -15.10
C HIS A 342 11.42 20.07 -14.94
N GLY A 343 10.15 19.77 -15.02
CA GLY A 343 9.58 18.43 -14.82
C GLY A 343 9.19 17.74 -16.12
N LEU A 344 7.94 17.34 -16.24
CA LEU A 344 7.38 16.65 -17.40
C LEU A 344 7.43 17.57 -18.63
N TRP A 345 7.99 17.07 -19.74
CA TRP A 345 8.27 17.83 -20.99
C TRP A 345 8.99 19.15 -20.75
N ALA A 346 9.86 19.15 -19.76
CA ALA A 346 10.63 20.32 -19.38
C ALA A 346 9.80 21.47 -18.76
N GLU A 347 8.54 21.25 -18.44
CA GLU A 347 7.64 22.24 -17.85
C GLU A 347 7.53 22.07 -16.32
N PRO A 348 7.17 23.15 -15.59
CA PRO A 348 6.96 23.07 -14.15
C PRO A 348 5.96 22.00 -13.77
N THR A 349 6.35 21.11 -12.86
CA THR A 349 5.54 19.93 -12.52
C THR A 349 5.47 19.73 -11.01
N VAL A 350 4.25 19.65 -10.47
CA VAL A 350 4.00 19.18 -9.12
C VAL A 350 3.89 17.66 -9.15
N LEU A 351 4.79 16.98 -8.47
CA LEU A 351 4.77 15.53 -8.32
C LEU A 351 4.58 15.18 -6.85
N ASN A 352 3.48 14.54 -6.52
CA ASN A 352 3.17 14.04 -5.20
C ASN A 352 2.75 12.55 -5.26
N ASN A 353 2.90 11.86 -4.13
CA ASN A 353 2.46 10.48 -3.96
C ASN A 353 0.93 10.38 -3.84
N VAL A 354 0.37 9.20 -4.06
CA VAL A 354 -1.09 8.88 -4.00
C VAL A 354 -1.69 9.29 -2.66
N GLU A 355 -1.14 8.81 -1.54
CA GLU A 355 -1.65 9.11 -0.20
C GLU A 355 -1.56 10.62 0.11
N THR A 356 -0.55 11.31 -0.43
CA THR A 356 -0.43 12.76 -0.28
C THR A 356 -1.61 13.48 -0.93
N PHE A 357 -1.98 13.12 -2.17
CA PHE A 357 -3.14 13.71 -2.84
C PHE A 357 -4.45 13.36 -2.14
N ALA A 358 -4.61 12.12 -1.66
CA ALA A 358 -5.83 11.71 -0.95
C ALA A 358 -6.07 12.45 0.39
N ASN A 359 -5.03 13.02 1.00
CA ASN A 359 -5.17 13.88 2.18
C ASN A 359 -5.70 15.29 1.85
N VAL A 360 -5.45 15.79 0.64
CA VAL A 360 -5.77 17.18 0.26
C VAL A 360 -7.25 17.53 0.39
N PRO A 361 -8.20 16.73 -0.15
CA PRO A 361 -9.63 17.04 0.00
C PRO A 361 -10.05 17.14 1.47
N LEU A 362 -9.52 16.28 2.31
CA LEU A 362 -9.84 16.23 3.74
C LEU A 362 -9.35 17.47 4.48
N ILE A 363 -8.17 18.00 4.12
CA ILE A 363 -7.63 19.23 4.69
C ILE A 363 -8.48 20.43 4.28
N ILE A 364 -8.78 20.58 2.99
CA ILE A 364 -9.59 21.69 2.48
C ILE A 364 -11.02 21.67 3.05
N LYS A 365 -11.61 20.47 3.19
CA LYS A 365 -12.95 20.28 3.73
C LYS A 365 -13.02 20.62 5.23
N ASN A 366 -12.12 20.03 6.03
CA ASN A 366 -12.20 20.07 7.49
C ASN A 366 -11.36 21.20 8.11
N GLY A 367 -10.45 21.79 7.34
CA GLY A 367 -9.59 22.91 7.77
C GLY A 367 -8.23 22.45 8.32
N VAL A 368 -7.31 23.41 8.34
CA VAL A 368 -5.92 23.26 8.78
C VAL A 368 -5.81 22.75 10.21
N GLU A 369 -6.55 23.36 11.13
CA GLU A 369 -6.54 23.02 12.55
C GLU A 369 -6.99 21.57 12.83
N TRP A 370 -7.96 21.07 12.06
CA TRP A 370 -8.40 19.69 12.17
C TRP A 370 -7.26 18.74 11.88
N TYR A 371 -6.49 19.00 10.81
CA TYR A 371 -5.38 18.13 10.40
C TYR A 371 -4.20 18.21 11.38
N HIS A 372 -3.93 19.41 11.90
CA HIS A 372 -2.86 19.63 12.88
C HIS A 372 -3.08 18.92 14.22
N ARG A 373 -4.33 18.68 14.61
CA ARG A 373 -4.67 17.95 15.85
C ARG A 373 -4.39 16.47 15.77
N ILE A 374 -4.17 15.94 14.57
CA ILE A 374 -3.85 14.54 14.33
C ILE A 374 -2.33 14.43 14.13
N GLY A 375 -1.69 13.50 14.82
CA GLY A 375 -0.26 13.26 14.68
C GLY A 375 0.60 14.07 15.64
N THR A 376 1.84 14.37 15.24
CA THR A 376 2.80 15.15 16.01
C THR A 376 2.90 16.58 15.48
N GLU A 377 3.39 17.51 16.30
CA GLU A 377 3.57 18.92 15.91
C GLU A 377 4.37 19.09 14.60
N LYS A 378 5.43 18.28 14.40
CA LYS A 378 6.29 18.34 13.20
C LYS A 378 5.85 17.43 12.08
N SER A 379 4.98 16.47 12.35
CA SER A 379 4.44 15.52 11.39
C SER A 379 2.94 15.36 11.61
N PRO A 380 2.12 16.34 11.21
CA PRO A 380 0.67 16.26 11.34
C PRO A 380 0.04 15.19 10.45
N GLY A 381 -1.18 14.81 10.81
CA GLY A 381 -2.03 13.87 10.08
C GLY A 381 -1.73 12.41 10.38
N THR A 382 -2.23 11.55 9.52
CA THR A 382 -2.08 10.10 9.60
C THR A 382 -1.06 9.58 8.59
N LYS A 383 -0.72 8.31 8.72
CA LYS A 383 0.05 7.55 7.73
C LYS A 383 -0.50 6.14 7.60
N ALA A 384 -0.72 5.73 6.36
CA ALA A 384 -1.03 4.34 6.04
C ALA A 384 0.25 3.50 6.02
N PHE A 385 0.22 2.33 6.67
CA PHE A 385 1.31 1.38 6.70
C PHE A 385 0.85 -0.01 6.23
N ALA A 386 1.72 -0.70 5.52
CA ALA A 386 1.60 -2.13 5.27
C ALA A 386 2.36 -2.89 6.37
N LEU A 387 1.62 -3.46 7.31
CA LEU A 387 2.15 -4.27 8.40
C LEU A 387 2.28 -5.71 7.91
N THR A 388 3.51 -6.20 7.82
CA THR A 388 3.84 -7.52 7.25
C THR A 388 4.95 -8.22 8.05
N GLY A 389 5.30 -9.43 7.64
CA GLY A 389 6.35 -10.23 8.29
C GLY A 389 5.82 -11.11 9.41
N ASN A 390 6.62 -11.31 10.46
CA ASN A 390 6.32 -12.21 11.56
C ASN A 390 5.48 -11.51 12.65
N VAL A 391 4.23 -11.20 12.32
CA VAL A 391 3.24 -10.58 13.20
C VAL A 391 1.91 -11.33 13.09
N VAL A 392 1.14 -11.41 14.18
CA VAL A 392 -0.11 -12.20 14.23
C VAL A 392 -1.13 -11.71 13.19
N ASN A 393 -1.31 -10.39 13.08
CA ASN A 393 -2.25 -9.78 12.15
C ASN A 393 -1.48 -8.95 11.11
N THR A 394 -1.43 -9.44 9.89
CA THR A 394 -0.86 -8.69 8.76
C THR A 394 -1.95 -7.92 8.03
N GLY A 395 -1.61 -6.74 7.53
CA GLY A 395 -2.59 -5.96 6.77
C GLY A 395 -2.21 -4.51 6.54
N LEU A 396 -3.20 -3.76 6.07
CA LEU A 396 -3.12 -2.33 5.84
C LEU A 396 -3.72 -1.59 7.04
N ILE A 397 -2.92 -0.78 7.69
CA ILE A 397 -3.33 0.03 8.84
C ILE A 397 -3.15 1.51 8.55
N GLU A 398 -3.95 2.36 9.18
CA GLU A 398 -3.74 3.80 9.19
C GLU A 398 -3.77 4.30 10.63
N VAL A 399 -2.69 4.98 11.02
CA VAL A 399 -2.51 5.49 12.39
C VAL A 399 -2.07 6.95 12.37
N PRO A 400 -2.32 7.71 13.44
CA PRO A 400 -1.75 9.05 13.59
C PRO A 400 -0.21 8.97 13.50
N MET A 401 0.39 9.96 12.86
CA MET A 401 1.83 10.13 12.93
C MET A 401 2.25 10.28 14.41
N GLY A 402 3.30 9.55 14.80
CA GLY A 402 3.73 9.50 16.20
C GLY A 402 3.23 8.30 17.01
N THR A 403 2.33 7.47 16.44
CA THR A 403 2.03 6.15 17.01
C THR A 403 3.33 5.36 17.14
N THR A 404 3.52 4.65 18.25
CA THR A 404 4.78 3.95 18.53
C THR A 404 4.86 2.60 17.80
N ILE A 405 6.09 2.13 17.60
CA ILE A 405 6.33 0.77 17.04
C ILE A 405 5.68 -0.28 17.95
N ARG A 406 5.72 -0.09 19.27
CA ARG A 406 5.07 -0.99 20.25
C ARG A 406 3.58 -1.11 19.99
N GLU A 407 2.88 0.02 19.87
CA GLU A 407 1.44 0.03 19.60
C GLU A 407 1.12 -0.64 18.26
N VAL A 408 1.90 -0.38 17.21
CA VAL A 408 1.67 -0.99 15.90
C VAL A 408 1.89 -2.49 15.93
N VAL A 409 2.98 -2.98 16.51
CA VAL A 409 3.33 -4.41 16.47
C VAL A 409 2.47 -5.22 17.44
N PHE A 410 2.29 -4.73 18.67
CA PHE A 410 1.66 -5.54 19.74
C PHE A 410 0.16 -5.26 19.87
N ASP A 411 -0.25 -3.99 19.86
CA ASP A 411 -1.65 -3.68 20.13
C ASP A 411 -2.53 -3.82 18.86
N ILE A 412 -2.02 -3.41 17.69
CA ILE A 412 -2.71 -3.55 16.42
C ILE A 412 -2.38 -4.90 15.78
N GLY A 413 -1.09 -5.21 15.66
CA GLY A 413 -0.60 -6.42 15.01
C GLY A 413 -0.80 -7.69 15.84
N GLY A 414 -1.14 -7.59 17.13
CA GLY A 414 -1.36 -8.75 18.01
C GLY A 414 -0.09 -9.47 18.46
N GLY A 415 1.10 -8.84 18.26
CA GLY A 415 2.38 -9.40 18.68
C GLY A 415 2.98 -10.43 17.72
N ILE A 416 3.93 -11.22 18.22
CA ILE A 416 4.66 -12.21 17.43
C ILE A 416 3.98 -13.58 17.56
N PRO A 417 3.74 -14.27 16.44
CA PRO A 417 3.05 -15.57 16.47
C PRO A 417 3.89 -16.66 17.16
N ASN A 418 3.22 -17.72 17.62
CA ASN A 418 3.82 -18.93 18.18
C ASN A 418 4.67 -18.70 19.44
N GLY A 419 4.42 -17.62 20.21
CA GLY A 419 5.14 -17.31 21.44
C GLY A 419 6.62 -16.93 21.25
N LYS A 420 7.02 -16.63 20.01
CA LYS A 420 8.38 -16.16 19.70
C LYS A 420 8.59 -14.72 20.16
N LYS A 421 9.86 -14.34 20.28
CA LYS A 421 10.24 -12.99 20.68
C LYS A 421 10.37 -12.07 19.47
N PHE A 422 9.93 -10.84 19.66
CA PHE A 422 10.19 -9.75 18.72
C PHE A 422 11.70 -9.48 18.63
N LYS A 423 12.23 -9.32 17.42
CA LYS A 423 13.64 -8.99 17.17
C LYS A 423 13.82 -7.60 16.59
N ALA A 424 13.08 -7.29 15.52
CA ALA A 424 13.25 -6.06 14.76
C ALA A 424 12.01 -5.71 13.93
N VAL A 425 11.93 -4.45 13.49
CA VAL A 425 11.09 -4.01 12.37
C VAL A 425 11.98 -3.32 11.34
N GLN A 426 11.91 -3.76 10.09
CA GLN A 426 12.41 -2.96 8.96
C GLN A 426 11.35 -1.94 8.56
N ILE A 427 11.70 -0.67 8.60
CA ILE A 427 10.81 0.45 8.28
C ILE A 427 11.29 1.13 7.01
N GLY A 428 10.36 1.42 6.07
CA GLY A 428 10.65 2.18 4.85
C GLY A 428 11.35 1.37 3.75
N GLY A 429 11.18 0.05 3.77
CA GLY A 429 11.67 -0.84 2.72
C GLY A 429 13.19 -0.75 2.48
N PRO A 430 13.64 -0.85 1.22
CA PRO A 430 15.07 -0.84 0.87
C PRO A 430 15.74 0.53 1.12
N SER A 431 14.97 1.59 1.30
CA SER A 431 15.48 2.94 1.60
C SER A 431 15.51 3.26 3.09
N GLY A 432 14.99 2.36 3.92
CA GLY A 432 14.83 2.52 5.36
C GLY A 432 15.86 1.76 6.17
N GLY A 433 15.53 1.50 7.45
CA GLY A 433 16.43 0.82 8.38
C GLY A 433 15.71 -0.09 9.36
N ALA A 434 16.45 -0.98 10.01
CA ALA A 434 15.95 -1.87 11.05
C ALA A 434 16.04 -1.21 12.43
N THR A 435 14.97 -1.39 13.23
CA THR A 435 14.93 -1.04 14.66
C THR A 435 15.19 -2.28 15.51
N THR A 436 15.42 -2.11 16.81
CA THR A 436 15.68 -3.20 17.75
C THR A 436 14.51 -3.43 18.69
N ALA A 437 14.60 -4.51 19.50
CA ALA A 437 13.67 -4.83 20.57
C ALA A 437 13.88 -4.00 21.86
N SER A 438 14.77 -2.98 21.85
CA SER A 438 14.92 -2.11 23.01
C SER A 438 13.66 -1.25 23.22
N ASP A 439 13.34 -0.95 24.47
CA ASP A 439 12.21 -0.07 24.80
C ASP A 439 12.35 1.30 24.13
N GLU A 440 13.58 1.84 24.04
CA GLU A 440 13.86 3.08 23.33
C GLU A 440 13.38 3.05 21.88
N HIS A 441 13.62 1.94 21.16
CA HIS A 441 13.18 1.79 19.77
C HIS A 441 11.70 1.41 19.67
N LEU A 442 11.18 0.58 20.58
CA LEU A 442 9.77 0.19 20.59
C LEU A 442 8.84 1.39 20.87
N ASP A 443 9.25 2.29 21.76
CA ASP A 443 8.50 3.47 22.13
C ASP A 443 8.82 4.70 21.24
N LEU A 444 9.64 4.48 20.19
CA LEU A 444 9.95 5.53 19.21
C LEU A 444 8.70 5.90 18.40
N PRO A 445 8.36 7.19 18.32
CA PRO A 445 7.28 7.65 17.47
C PRO A 445 7.54 7.39 15.99
N LEU A 446 6.58 6.83 15.29
CA LEU A 446 6.61 6.68 13.83
C LEU A 446 6.33 8.05 13.18
N ASP A 447 7.35 8.90 13.14
CA ASP A 447 7.32 10.18 12.45
C ASP A 447 8.63 10.43 11.67
N PHE A 448 8.63 11.48 10.83
CA PHE A 448 9.76 11.74 9.93
C PHE A 448 11.05 12.10 10.66
N ASP A 449 10.96 12.78 11.78
CA ASP A 449 12.12 13.32 12.48
C ASP A 449 12.68 12.31 13.49
N SER A 450 11.82 11.61 14.22
CA SER A 450 12.22 10.58 15.20
C SER A 450 12.93 9.41 14.53
N LEU A 451 12.39 8.89 13.42
CA LEU A 451 13.05 7.80 12.67
C LEU A 451 14.38 8.24 12.07
N LYS A 452 14.49 9.50 11.64
CA LYS A 452 15.75 10.03 11.10
C LYS A 452 16.84 10.06 12.15
N SER A 453 16.53 10.31 13.43
CA SER A 453 17.50 10.36 14.53
C SER A 453 18.23 9.03 14.75
N ILE A 454 17.57 7.91 14.45
CA ILE A 454 18.16 6.55 14.53
C ILE A 454 18.72 6.05 13.18
N GLY A 455 18.73 6.90 12.14
CA GLY A 455 19.21 6.53 10.80
C GLY A 455 18.19 5.78 9.93
N ALA A 456 16.96 5.60 10.43
CA ALA A 456 15.85 5.03 9.67
C ALA A 456 15.04 6.11 8.93
N MET A 457 14.00 5.72 8.22
CA MET A 457 13.03 6.65 7.61
C MET A 457 11.69 5.93 7.43
N ILE A 458 10.60 6.70 7.44
CA ILE A 458 9.25 6.15 7.21
C ILE A 458 9.14 5.44 5.84
N GLY A 459 9.84 5.95 4.83
CA GLY A 459 9.71 5.46 3.47
C GLY A 459 8.28 5.63 2.96
N SER A 460 7.85 4.71 2.11
CA SER A 460 6.46 4.65 1.61
C SER A 460 5.46 4.19 2.68
N GLY A 461 5.92 3.46 3.72
CA GLY A 461 5.08 2.95 4.81
C GLY A 461 5.11 1.42 4.96
N GLY A 462 6.08 0.74 4.34
CA GLY A 462 6.29 -0.68 4.59
C GLY A 462 6.88 -0.92 5.98
N LEU A 463 6.25 -1.81 6.75
CA LEU A 463 6.69 -2.30 8.05
C LEU A 463 6.83 -3.81 7.98
N VAL A 464 8.06 -4.33 8.06
CA VAL A 464 8.32 -5.77 8.05
C VAL A 464 8.81 -6.20 9.43
N VAL A 465 7.95 -6.89 10.17
CA VAL A 465 8.23 -7.38 11.53
C VAL A 465 9.05 -8.66 11.45
N MET A 466 10.04 -8.78 12.29
CA MET A 466 10.97 -9.90 12.36
C MET A 466 11.04 -10.47 13.77
N ASP A 467 11.03 -11.80 13.87
CA ASP A 467 11.16 -12.57 15.11
C ASP A 467 12.62 -12.98 15.37
N GLU A 468 12.84 -13.65 16.51
CA GLU A 468 14.14 -14.13 16.95
C GLU A 468 14.83 -15.10 15.97
N ASP A 469 14.06 -15.75 15.10
CA ASP A 469 14.55 -16.68 14.09
C ASP A 469 14.95 -15.99 12.76
N THR A 470 15.01 -14.66 12.75
CA THR A 470 15.41 -13.90 11.56
C THR A 470 16.90 -13.56 11.62
N CYS A 471 17.67 -13.93 10.60
CA CYS A 471 19.06 -13.50 10.46
C CYS A 471 19.12 -12.09 9.84
N MET A 472 19.71 -11.14 10.56
CA MET A 472 19.77 -9.75 10.11
C MET A 472 20.78 -9.53 8.96
N VAL A 473 21.75 -10.42 8.80
CA VAL A 473 22.67 -10.40 7.62
C VAL A 473 21.92 -10.82 6.36
N GLU A 474 21.10 -11.86 6.46
CA GLU A 474 20.23 -12.29 5.34
C GLU A 474 19.20 -11.21 4.96
N THR A 475 18.63 -10.53 5.97
CA THR A 475 17.73 -9.39 5.75
C THR A 475 18.45 -8.25 5.00
N ALA A 476 19.66 -7.90 5.42
CA ALA A 476 20.48 -6.89 4.74
C ALA A 476 20.81 -7.30 3.29
N ARG A 477 21.16 -8.58 3.09
CA ARG A 477 21.43 -9.14 1.76
C ARG A 477 20.20 -9.08 0.85
N PHE A 478 19.03 -9.43 1.38
CA PHE A 478 17.76 -9.37 0.63
C PHE A 478 17.50 -7.96 0.10
N PHE A 479 17.58 -6.93 0.96
CA PHE A 479 17.36 -5.54 0.52
C PHE A 479 18.45 -5.04 -0.42
N MET A 480 19.71 -5.43 -0.22
CA MET A 480 20.81 -5.07 -1.12
C MET A 480 20.65 -5.71 -2.49
N ARG A 481 20.23 -6.97 -2.57
CA ARG A 481 19.92 -7.67 -3.83
C ARG A 481 18.78 -7.01 -4.57
N PHE A 482 17.72 -6.66 -3.85
CA PHE A 482 16.60 -5.89 -4.41
C PHE A 482 17.11 -4.57 -5.02
N THR A 483 17.84 -3.77 -4.25
CA THR A 483 18.33 -2.47 -4.71
C THR A 483 19.31 -2.59 -5.89
N GLN A 484 20.16 -3.60 -5.88
CA GLN A 484 21.08 -3.88 -6.98
C GLN A 484 20.32 -4.22 -8.27
N ASN A 485 19.28 -5.05 -8.20
CA ASN A 485 18.43 -5.40 -9.35
C ASN A 485 17.65 -4.19 -9.88
N GLU A 486 17.22 -3.28 -9.00
CA GLU A 486 16.44 -2.09 -9.32
C GLU A 486 17.28 -0.87 -9.72
N SER A 487 18.62 -0.99 -9.67
CA SER A 487 19.50 0.08 -10.10
C SER A 487 19.37 0.34 -11.60
N CYS A 488 19.14 1.62 -11.98
CA CYS A 488 19.11 2.01 -13.40
C CYS A 488 20.46 1.92 -14.10
N GLY A 489 21.55 1.67 -13.36
CA GLY A 489 22.92 1.53 -13.88
C GLY A 489 23.61 2.83 -14.31
N LYS A 490 22.97 4.01 -14.15
CA LYS A 490 23.49 5.28 -14.66
C LYS A 490 24.77 5.74 -13.97
N CYS A 491 24.79 5.75 -12.64
CA CYS A 491 25.96 6.20 -11.88
C CYS A 491 26.78 5.03 -11.34
N VAL A 492 28.11 5.18 -11.40
CA VAL A 492 29.06 4.13 -10.96
C VAL A 492 28.89 3.74 -9.50
N PRO A 493 28.72 4.70 -8.53
CA PRO A 493 28.62 4.33 -7.12
C PRO A 493 27.44 3.38 -6.83
N CYS A 494 26.28 3.61 -7.44
CA CYS A 494 25.12 2.72 -7.31
C CYS A 494 25.35 1.41 -8.07
N ARG A 495 25.68 1.47 -9.39
CA ARG A 495 25.81 0.27 -10.24
C ARG A 495 26.84 -0.72 -9.73
N GLU A 496 28.07 -0.25 -9.47
CA GLU A 496 29.17 -1.11 -9.03
C GLU A 496 29.18 -1.30 -7.51
N GLY A 497 28.90 -0.23 -6.75
CA GLY A 497 28.95 -0.29 -5.30
C GLY A 497 27.94 -1.24 -4.69
N THR A 498 26.66 -1.20 -5.12
CA THR A 498 25.65 -2.12 -4.61
C THR A 498 25.96 -3.59 -4.97
N LYS A 499 26.55 -3.82 -6.16
CA LYS A 499 27.01 -5.15 -6.57
C LYS A 499 28.15 -5.64 -5.67
N ARG A 500 29.16 -4.82 -5.38
CA ARG A 500 30.28 -5.19 -4.49
C ARG A 500 29.78 -5.48 -3.07
N MET A 501 28.86 -4.64 -2.54
CA MET A 501 28.25 -4.91 -1.24
C MET A 501 27.48 -6.23 -1.21
N LEU A 502 26.74 -6.55 -2.27
CA LEU A 502 26.02 -7.81 -2.36
C LEU A 502 26.99 -9.01 -2.38
N GLU A 503 28.07 -8.95 -3.15
CA GLU A 503 29.10 -9.98 -3.19
C GLU A 503 29.76 -10.22 -1.83
N ILE A 504 29.99 -9.15 -1.04
CA ILE A 504 30.51 -9.25 0.32
C ILE A 504 29.48 -9.93 1.23
N LEU A 505 28.20 -9.52 1.17
CA LEU A 505 27.13 -10.13 1.96
C LEU A 505 26.91 -11.61 1.59
N ASP A 506 26.99 -11.97 0.31
CA ASP A 506 26.91 -13.36 -0.13
C ASP A 506 28.06 -14.20 0.45
N ARG A 507 29.30 -13.66 0.47
CA ARG A 507 30.45 -14.32 1.09
C ARG A 507 30.30 -14.46 2.61
N ILE A 508 29.79 -13.43 3.28
CA ILE A 508 29.52 -13.49 4.74
C ILE A 508 28.48 -14.57 5.04
N ILE A 509 27.38 -14.64 4.28
CA ILE A 509 26.33 -15.68 4.47
C ILE A 509 26.88 -17.10 4.20
N ALA A 510 27.82 -17.24 3.26
CA ALA A 510 28.50 -18.51 3.00
C ALA A 510 29.50 -18.90 4.11
N ASN A 511 29.66 -18.06 5.16
CA ASN A 511 30.68 -18.20 6.23
C ASN A 511 32.13 -18.16 5.72
N GLU A 512 32.35 -17.49 4.58
CA GLU A 512 33.66 -17.25 3.98
C GLU A 512 34.12 -15.79 4.19
N GLY A 513 33.32 -14.99 4.94
CA GLY A 513 33.62 -13.60 5.24
C GLY A 513 34.64 -13.43 6.36
N SER A 514 35.20 -12.23 6.44
CA SER A 514 36.19 -11.82 7.43
C SER A 514 35.77 -10.53 8.16
N LEU A 515 36.50 -10.14 9.22
CA LEU A 515 36.26 -8.86 9.91
C LEU A 515 36.52 -7.65 8.99
N GLU A 516 37.48 -7.76 8.09
CA GLU A 516 37.78 -6.72 7.09
C GLU A 516 36.61 -6.49 6.15
N ASP A 517 35.79 -7.51 5.87
CA ASP A 517 34.57 -7.36 5.07
C ASP A 517 33.54 -6.46 5.75
N LEU A 518 33.46 -6.47 7.09
CA LEU A 518 32.56 -5.58 7.83
C LEU A 518 33.01 -4.12 7.72
N ASP A 519 34.31 -3.87 7.78
CA ASP A 519 34.87 -2.53 7.63
C ASP A 519 34.69 -2.03 6.18
N LEU A 520 34.90 -2.91 5.20
CA LEU A 520 34.68 -2.60 3.78
C LEU A 520 33.20 -2.32 3.48
N LEU A 521 32.25 -3.03 4.09
CA LEU A 521 30.82 -2.72 3.99
C LEU A 521 30.49 -1.31 4.50
N GLN A 522 31.13 -0.87 5.59
CA GLN A 522 30.94 0.49 6.13
C GLN A 522 31.50 1.56 5.18
N GLU A 523 32.72 1.36 4.66
CA GLU A 523 33.36 2.28 3.72
C GLU A 523 32.59 2.41 2.42
N LEU A 524 32.18 1.29 1.81
CA LEU A 524 31.36 1.27 0.60
C LEU A 524 30.00 1.94 0.85
N SER A 525 29.37 1.66 2.00
CA SER A 525 28.10 2.28 2.35
C SER A 525 28.19 3.79 2.39
N LYS A 526 29.24 4.35 3.00
CA LYS A 526 29.48 5.78 3.05
C LYS A 526 29.71 6.34 1.64
N THR A 527 30.60 5.74 0.88
CA THR A 527 30.94 6.17 -0.48
C THR A 527 29.70 6.20 -1.38
N ILE A 528 28.90 5.13 -1.39
CA ILE A 528 27.69 5.04 -2.21
C ILE A 528 26.68 6.11 -1.79
N SER A 529 26.43 6.26 -0.49
CA SER A 529 25.44 7.22 0.02
C SER A 529 25.80 8.67 -0.29
N GLU A 530 27.09 9.02 -0.26
CA GLU A 530 27.56 10.38 -0.49
C GLU A 530 27.71 10.73 -1.98
N THR A 531 27.92 9.74 -2.87
CA THR A 531 28.28 9.99 -4.26
C THR A 531 27.25 9.52 -5.29
N ALA A 532 26.24 8.75 -4.88
CA ALA A 532 25.19 8.32 -5.79
C ALA A 532 24.31 9.49 -6.27
N LEU A 533 23.87 9.43 -7.53
CA LEU A 533 23.16 10.51 -8.21
C LEU A 533 21.76 10.78 -7.63
N CYS A 534 21.02 9.76 -7.22
CA CYS A 534 19.62 9.87 -6.82
C CYS A 534 19.35 9.16 -5.48
N GLY A 535 18.14 9.40 -4.95
CA GLY A 535 17.69 8.86 -3.66
C GLY A 535 17.82 7.34 -3.55
N LEU A 536 17.59 6.57 -4.64
CA LEU A 536 17.75 5.12 -4.62
C LEU A 536 19.18 4.72 -4.21
N GLY A 537 20.20 5.22 -4.89
CA GLY A 537 21.59 4.92 -4.54
C GLY A 537 22.00 5.50 -3.19
N GLN A 538 21.57 6.74 -2.88
CA GLN A 538 21.92 7.41 -1.61
C GLN A 538 21.34 6.68 -0.38
N SER A 539 20.23 5.98 -0.52
CA SER A 539 19.61 5.22 0.58
C SER A 539 19.85 3.71 0.53
N ALA A 540 20.39 3.19 -0.57
CA ALA A 540 20.59 1.76 -0.81
C ALA A 540 21.29 1.01 0.33
N CYS A 541 22.20 1.67 1.01
CA CYS A 541 23.04 1.07 2.06
C CYS A 541 22.42 1.11 3.45
N LYS A 542 21.29 1.81 3.66
CA LYS A 542 20.69 1.97 4.99
C LYS A 542 20.31 0.66 5.67
N PRO A 543 19.70 -0.34 4.98
CA PRO A 543 19.45 -1.64 5.62
C PRO A 543 20.74 -2.29 6.13
N VAL A 544 21.83 -2.25 5.36
CA VAL A 544 23.13 -2.80 5.79
C VAL A 544 23.70 -2.00 6.96
N GLN A 545 23.67 -0.66 6.88
CA GLN A 545 24.18 0.21 7.94
C GLN A 545 23.45 0.00 9.27
N SER A 546 22.11 -0.08 9.24
CA SER A 546 21.30 -0.27 10.43
C SER A 546 21.47 -1.66 11.04
N THR A 547 21.47 -2.71 10.22
CA THR A 547 21.68 -4.08 10.71
C THR A 547 23.09 -4.29 11.24
N LEU A 548 24.12 -3.77 10.59
CA LEU A 548 25.49 -3.84 11.06
C LEU A 548 25.71 -3.06 12.36
N ARG A 549 25.01 -1.94 12.56
CA ARG A 549 25.05 -1.14 13.80
C ARG A 549 24.35 -1.83 14.95
N HIS A 550 23.14 -2.31 14.73
CA HIS A 550 22.27 -2.76 15.81
C HIS A 550 22.34 -4.27 16.07
N PHE A 551 22.76 -5.05 15.08
CA PHE A 551 22.81 -6.52 15.13
C PHE A 551 24.19 -7.05 14.77
N ARG A 552 25.24 -6.33 15.20
CA ARG A 552 26.65 -6.70 14.92
C ARG A 552 26.96 -8.15 15.30
N GLN A 553 26.31 -8.68 16.35
CA GLN A 553 26.51 -10.05 16.77
C GLN A 553 26.07 -11.08 15.72
N ASP A 554 25.01 -10.78 14.95
CA ASP A 554 24.59 -11.66 13.84
C ASP A 554 25.70 -11.74 12.77
N TYR A 555 26.38 -10.61 12.47
CA TYR A 555 27.51 -10.59 11.56
C TYR A 555 28.72 -11.35 12.10
N LEU A 556 29.07 -11.17 13.39
CA LEU A 556 30.21 -11.84 14.02
C LEU A 556 30.04 -13.36 14.00
N ARG A 557 28.83 -13.88 14.17
CA ARG A 557 28.55 -15.31 14.04
C ARG A 557 28.95 -15.87 12.67
N HIS A 558 28.79 -15.10 11.60
CA HIS A 558 29.19 -15.51 10.25
C HIS A 558 30.71 -15.38 10.00
N VAL A 559 31.33 -14.28 10.47
CA VAL A 559 32.72 -13.96 10.09
C VAL A 559 33.77 -14.42 11.13
N VAL A 560 33.36 -14.70 12.35
CA VAL A 560 34.25 -15.16 13.43
C VAL A 560 33.97 -16.61 13.82
N ASP A 561 32.68 -16.91 14.11
CA ASP A 561 32.29 -18.26 14.53
C ASP A 561 32.12 -19.19 13.31
N HIS A 562 32.06 -18.62 12.10
CA HIS A 562 31.75 -19.30 10.83
C HIS A 562 30.53 -20.21 10.91
N HIS A 563 29.59 -19.86 11.80
CA HIS A 563 28.36 -20.59 12.04
C HIS A 563 27.24 -19.66 12.47
N CYS A 564 26.17 -19.64 11.71
CA CYS A 564 24.93 -18.96 12.09
C CYS A 564 23.85 -20.00 12.40
N PRO A 565 23.32 -20.07 13.62
CA PRO A 565 22.31 -21.06 14.00
C PRO A 565 21.00 -20.89 13.20
N ILE A 566 20.77 -19.70 12.61
CA ILE A 566 19.58 -19.42 11.79
C ILE A 566 19.81 -19.83 10.33
N CYS A 567 20.97 -19.50 9.75
CA CYS A 567 21.25 -19.76 8.34
C CYS A 567 21.81 -21.17 8.09
N ASN A 568 22.63 -21.68 9.02
CA ASN A 568 23.36 -22.94 8.87
C ASN A 568 22.77 -24.10 9.68
N GLY A 569 22.03 -23.81 10.76
CA GLY A 569 21.32 -24.82 11.56
C GLY A 569 20.00 -25.27 10.93
N ARG A 570 19.64 -24.71 9.78
CA ARG A 570 18.42 -25.05 9.07
C ARG A 570 18.74 -25.28 7.58
N LYS A 571 19.40 -26.37 7.24
CA LYS A 571 19.33 -26.89 5.89
C LYS A 571 17.88 -27.33 5.67
N ARG A 572 17.03 -26.37 5.28
CA ARG A 572 15.66 -26.67 4.89
C ARG A 572 15.69 -27.24 3.48
N ARG A 573 15.47 -28.53 3.38
CA ARG A 573 15.23 -29.19 2.10
C ARG A 573 13.75 -29.04 1.74
N LEU A 574 13.45 -28.41 0.61
CA LEU A 574 12.09 -28.42 0.10
C LEU A 574 11.80 -29.77 -0.51
N VAL A 575 10.74 -30.43 -0.08
CA VAL A 575 10.30 -31.71 -0.60
C VAL A 575 8.87 -31.64 -1.10
N ILE A 576 8.60 -32.38 -2.16
CA ILE A 576 7.23 -32.59 -2.64
C ILE A 576 6.74 -33.91 -2.06
N LYS A 577 5.65 -33.88 -1.30
CA LYS A 577 4.96 -35.05 -0.79
C LYS A 577 4.24 -35.76 -1.94
N PRO A 578 4.70 -36.95 -2.36
CA PRO A 578 4.12 -37.64 -3.54
C PRO A 578 2.63 -37.92 -3.40
N GLU A 579 2.18 -38.22 -2.18
CA GLU A 579 0.78 -38.54 -1.85
C GLU A 579 -0.18 -37.37 -2.05
N LEU A 580 0.30 -36.14 -1.89
CA LEU A 580 -0.46 -34.90 -2.09
C LEU A 580 -0.27 -34.31 -3.49
N CYS A 581 0.81 -34.66 -4.17
CA CYS A 581 1.14 -34.10 -5.46
C CYS A 581 0.25 -34.68 -6.58
N LYS A 582 -0.50 -33.81 -7.26
CA LYS A 582 -1.36 -34.19 -8.39
C LYS A 582 -0.67 -34.01 -9.76
N GLY A 583 0.62 -33.70 -9.79
CA GLY A 583 1.38 -33.57 -11.04
C GLY A 583 0.91 -32.43 -11.95
N CYS A 584 0.38 -31.33 -11.38
CA CYS A 584 -0.16 -30.20 -12.16
C CYS A 584 0.92 -29.32 -12.82
N GLY A 585 2.18 -29.48 -12.46
CA GLY A 585 3.33 -28.76 -12.99
C GLY A 585 3.39 -27.27 -12.63
N LYS A 586 2.52 -26.74 -11.75
CA LYS A 586 2.50 -25.32 -11.39
C LYS A 586 3.78 -24.91 -10.66
N CYS A 587 4.27 -25.74 -9.75
CA CYS A 587 5.54 -25.52 -9.04
C CYS A 587 6.74 -25.46 -10.01
N LYS A 588 6.81 -26.37 -10.99
CA LYS A 588 7.86 -26.41 -12.01
C LYS A 588 7.89 -25.13 -12.85
N ARG A 589 6.72 -24.63 -13.30
CA ARG A 589 6.63 -23.38 -14.08
C ARG A 589 7.00 -22.12 -13.29
N ASN A 590 6.85 -22.16 -11.97
CA ASN A 590 7.18 -21.04 -11.08
C ASN A 590 8.58 -21.12 -10.47
N CYS A 591 9.36 -22.15 -10.81
CA CYS A 591 10.71 -22.27 -10.28
C CYS A 591 11.71 -21.46 -11.14
N PRO A 592 12.30 -20.38 -10.62
CA PRO A 592 13.23 -19.54 -11.38
C PRO A 592 14.55 -20.25 -11.70
N MET A 593 14.88 -21.33 -10.96
CA MET A 593 16.12 -22.10 -11.12
C MET A 593 15.91 -23.42 -11.87
N GLU A 594 14.70 -23.68 -12.37
CA GLU A 594 14.34 -24.95 -13.02
C GLU A 594 14.71 -26.19 -12.17
N ALA A 595 14.74 -26.03 -10.85
CA ALA A 595 15.11 -27.08 -9.90
C ALA A 595 14.02 -28.14 -9.69
N ILE A 596 12.89 -28.05 -10.40
CA ILE A 596 11.77 -29.00 -10.24
C ILE A 596 11.56 -29.79 -11.51
N SER A 597 11.63 -31.13 -11.39
CA SER A 597 11.40 -32.08 -12.44
C SER A 597 10.14 -32.90 -12.20
N GLY A 598 9.56 -33.45 -13.24
CA GLY A 598 8.37 -34.30 -13.20
C GLY A 598 7.52 -34.15 -14.47
N GLU A 599 6.65 -35.12 -14.70
CA GLU A 599 5.70 -35.15 -15.81
C GLU A 599 4.28 -34.81 -15.35
N ILE A 600 3.44 -34.36 -16.27
CA ILE A 600 2.03 -34.05 -15.98
C ILE A 600 1.32 -35.31 -15.47
N ARG A 601 0.57 -35.18 -14.37
CA ARG A 601 -0.13 -36.24 -13.64
C ARG A 601 0.77 -37.21 -12.86
N MET A 602 2.07 -36.97 -12.80
CA MET A 602 3.02 -37.71 -11.97
C MET A 602 3.57 -36.79 -10.86
N PRO A 603 3.91 -37.34 -9.67
CA PRO A 603 4.55 -36.55 -8.64
C PRO A 603 5.82 -35.88 -9.13
N HIS A 604 6.01 -34.61 -8.79
CA HIS A 604 7.23 -33.86 -9.11
C HIS A 604 8.27 -34.04 -7.99
N THR A 605 9.52 -33.76 -8.33
CA THR A 605 10.67 -33.81 -7.38
C THR A 605 11.43 -32.49 -7.45
N ILE A 606 12.06 -32.11 -6.33
CA ILE A 606 12.92 -30.92 -6.24
C ILE A 606 14.37 -31.37 -6.18
N ASP A 607 15.19 -30.85 -7.08
CA ASP A 607 16.65 -30.94 -7.02
C ASP A 607 17.15 -29.85 -6.04
N ASN A 608 17.49 -30.27 -4.81
CA ASN A 608 17.89 -29.33 -3.76
C ASN A 608 19.28 -28.75 -3.98
N ASP A 609 20.11 -29.33 -4.83
CA ASP A 609 21.41 -28.76 -5.21
C ASP A 609 21.26 -27.53 -6.13
N LYS A 610 20.17 -27.48 -6.91
CA LYS A 610 19.80 -26.34 -7.73
C LYS A 610 18.84 -25.37 -7.05
N CYS A 611 18.18 -25.81 -5.97
CA CYS A 611 17.15 -25.03 -5.30
C CYS A 611 17.77 -23.91 -4.46
N ILE A 612 17.36 -22.66 -4.73
CA ILE A 612 17.76 -21.48 -3.94
C ILE A 612 16.81 -21.20 -2.76
N HIS A 613 15.92 -22.12 -2.43
CA HIS A 613 14.97 -22.05 -1.31
C HIS A 613 14.07 -20.79 -1.28
N CYS A 614 13.77 -20.21 -2.46
CA CYS A 614 12.99 -18.97 -2.58
C CYS A 614 11.50 -19.11 -2.19
N GLY A 615 10.98 -20.31 -1.99
CA GLY A 615 9.59 -20.58 -1.60
C GLY A 615 8.54 -20.39 -2.72
N ALA A 616 8.90 -19.94 -3.92
CA ALA A 616 7.97 -19.66 -5.01
C ALA A 616 7.10 -20.88 -5.40
N CYS A 617 7.69 -22.07 -5.37
CA CYS A 617 6.97 -23.33 -5.63
C CYS A 617 5.99 -23.68 -4.50
N TRP A 618 6.36 -23.40 -3.25
CA TRP A 618 5.53 -23.65 -2.06
C TRP A 618 4.25 -22.81 -2.12
N GLY A 619 4.38 -21.50 -2.24
CA GLY A 619 3.22 -20.60 -2.38
C GLY A 619 2.38 -20.86 -3.65
N ALA A 620 2.97 -21.45 -4.70
CA ALA A 620 2.26 -21.78 -5.93
C ALA A 620 1.49 -23.11 -5.87
N CYS A 621 1.74 -23.98 -4.89
CA CYS A 621 1.13 -25.31 -4.85
C CYS A 621 -0.30 -25.29 -4.29
N PRO A 622 -1.35 -25.50 -5.15
CA PRO A 622 -2.73 -25.43 -4.69
C PRO A 622 -3.16 -26.66 -3.84
N PHE A 623 -2.27 -27.67 -3.73
CA PHE A 623 -2.56 -28.92 -3.02
C PHE A 623 -1.80 -29.03 -1.70
N GLY A 624 -1.04 -28.00 -1.29
CA GLY A 624 -0.20 -28.08 -0.10
C GLY A 624 0.82 -29.22 -0.12
N ALA A 625 1.22 -29.66 -1.33
CA ALA A 625 2.09 -30.83 -1.51
C ALA A 625 3.58 -30.53 -1.30
N ILE A 626 3.97 -29.29 -1.04
CA ILE A 626 5.37 -28.90 -0.84
C ILE A 626 5.57 -28.51 0.60
N ASP A 627 6.59 -29.08 1.23
CA ASP A 627 6.94 -28.83 2.62
C ASP A 627 8.43 -28.54 2.77
N ALA A 628 8.81 -27.88 3.84
CA ALA A 628 10.19 -27.68 4.22
C ALA A 628 10.54 -28.69 5.34
N ILE A 629 11.45 -29.61 5.05
CA ILE A 629 11.98 -30.55 6.05
C ILE A 629 13.32 -30.00 6.55
N GLU A 630 13.50 -29.96 7.85
CA GLU A 630 14.81 -29.69 8.44
C GLU A 630 15.67 -30.97 8.27
N GLU A 631 16.85 -30.85 7.66
CA GLU A 631 17.85 -31.91 7.71
C GLU A 631 18.51 -31.82 9.10
N GLU A 632 18.34 -32.84 9.93
CA GLU A 632 19.21 -33.10 11.07
C GLU A 632 20.56 -33.53 10.51
N ASP A 633 21.66 -32.87 10.90
CA ASP A 633 23.05 -33.21 10.56
C ASP A 633 23.43 -34.63 11.03
#